data_3e0eef98b08e3cb6b252e4ea4708e06a
#
_entry.id   3e0eef98b08e3cb6b252e4ea4708e06a
#
_cell.length_a   1.000
_cell.length_b   1.000
_cell.length_c   1.000
_cell.angle_alpha   90.00
_cell.angle_beta   90.00
_cell.angle_gamma   90.00
#
_symmetry.space_group_name_H-M   'P 1'
#
loop_
_entity.id
_entity.type
_entity.pdbx_description
1 polymer ?
#
loop_
_entity_poly.entity_id
_entity_poly.type
_entity_poly.pdbx_seq_one_letter_code
_entity_poly.pdbx_strand_id
1 'polypeptide(L)'
;MQGNLTRTFASLASFASFATATAIVATGLVVSGHSMGQLGTMMNPGLVGRDQTEAIRINDAIFQATGFGNTTMVTTPAGNVIIDTSLIVNASRHKRLLQAEDDGPVKYIILTHAHGDHIGGVNAWREEDTEIIAQDEHYEFVNYQNRLKGLFSQRNAAQFPSLNVVQLSELEIAEGVENFGAEIVPTIMFEEEYNFELGGVEFNVLHTPGETYDHLSVWVPKYRAAFVGDNFYTSFPNMYTLRGTKPRWALDYVDSINRILALEPEILIPSHGDAIIGEQQIQRELTRYRDAILYVHDKTVLGMNQGKDVHTLMAEISLPSDLDIGEGYGRISWSVRGIYESYMGWFDGNPTSMFSTPVDEAYPQLVELAGGAEAVAMLAEAQIESGDFELALHSADIALSAEPQSVRALQARLAAFNALLAASDNSNEIGWLSFGVRESQAALDAALVP
;
A
#
# COMPACT_ATOMS: atom_id res chain seq x y z
N MET A 1 -6.30 -72.97 -16.93
CA MET A 1 -5.95 -72.58 -18.30
C MET A 1 -5.29 -71.25 -18.15
N GLN A 2 -4.02 -71.20 -17.91
CA GLN A 2 -2.90 -71.06 -18.84
C GLN A 2 -3.03 -69.90 -19.81
N GLY A 3 -2.04 -69.01 -19.68
CA GLY A 3 -1.55 -68.16 -20.67
C GLY A 3 -0.64 -67.06 -20.14
N ASN A 4 0.60 -67.41 -19.76
CA ASN A 4 1.76 -66.48 -19.67
C ASN A 4 2.05 -65.85 -21.03
N LEU A 5 2.58 -64.60 -21.02
CA LEU A 5 3.74 -64.27 -21.85
C LEU A 5 4.44 -63.01 -21.37
N THR A 6 5.65 -63.24 -20.95
CA THR A 6 6.78 -62.33 -20.67
C THR A 6 7.37 -61.71 -21.95
N ARG A 7 8.10 -60.59 -21.76
CA ARG A 7 9.32 -60.09 -22.45
C ARG A 7 9.17 -58.58 -22.77
N THR A 8 10.12 -57.66 -22.70
CA THR A 8 11.58 -57.77 -22.42
C THR A 8 12.10 -56.35 -22.23
N PHE A 9 13.11 -56.19 -21.40
CA PHE A 9 13.92 -54.94 -21.22
C PHE A 9 14.59 -54.50 -22.51
N ALA A 10 14.69 -53.17 -22.72
CA ALA A 10 15.85 -52.56 -23.38
C ALA A 10 16.08 -51.16 -22.88
N SER A 11 17.21 -50.97 -22.25
CA SER A 11 17.88 -49.71 -21.92
C SER A 11 18.40 -49.04 -23.18
N LEU A 12 18.36 -47.71 -23.22
CA LEU A 12 19.43 -46.93 -23.86
C LEU A 12 19.37 -45.47 -23.33
N ALA A 13 20.44 -45.10 -22.67
CA ALA A 13 20.74 -43.72 -22.31
C ALA A 13 21.15 -42.91 -23.56
N SER A 14 20.75 -41.68 -23.63
CA SER A 14 21.48 -40.67 -24.43
C SER A 14 21.28 -39.27 -23.87
N PHE A 15 22.37 -38.69 -23.48
CA PHE A 15 22.50 -37.25 -23.14
C PHE A 15 22.33 -36.43 -24.41
N ALA A 16 21.50 -35.38 -24.33
CA ALA A 16 21.58 -34.27 -25.28
C ALA A 16 21.06 -32.96 -24.67
N SER A 17 21.97 -32.06 -24.49
CA SER A 17 21.98 -30.59 -24.53
C SER A 17 20.66 -29.84 -24.46
N PHE A 18 20.57 -29.00 -23.47
CA PHE A 18 19.63 -27.88 -23.38
C PHE A 18 20.04 -26.71 -24.26
N ALA A 19 19.19 -26.30 -25.17
CA ALA A 19 18.99 -24.94 -25.64
C ALA A 19 17.74 -24.89 -26.51
N THR A 20 16.62 -24.48 -25.99
CA THR A 20 15.52 -23.94 -26.81
C THR A 20 14.79 -22.88 -26.02
N ALA A 21 14.91 -21.65 -26.51
CA ALA A 21 14.09 -20.52 -26.12
C ALA A 21 12.64 -20.81 -26.49
N THR A 22 11.74 -20.83 -25.55
CA THR A 22 10.31 -20.95 -25.78
C THR A 22 9.72 -19.54 -25.87
N ALA A 23 9.30 -19.17 -27.08
CA ALA A 23 8.51 -17.96 -27.31
C ALA A 23 7.12 -18.16 -26.67
N ILE A 24 6.80 -17.36 -25.69
CA ILE A 24 5.45 -17.29 -25.13
C ILE A 24 4.59 -16.45 -26.08
N VAL A 25 3.59 -17.10 -26.66
CA VAL A 25 2.53 -16.46 -27.44
C VAL A 25 1.69 -15.61 -26.51
N ALA A 26 1.77 -14.32 -26.62
CA ALA A 26 0.89 -13.38 -25.95
C ALA A 26 -0.51 -13.46 -26.55
N THR A 27 -1.44 -14.13 -25.86
CA THR A 27 -2.87 -13.94 -26.08
C THR A 27 -3.28 -12.67 -25.34
N GLY A 28 -3.65 -11.65 -26.13
CA GLY A 28 -3.97 -10.34 -25.63
C GLY A 28 -5.21 -10.33 -24.72
N LEU A 29 -4.96 -10.05 -23.44
CA LEU A 29 -5.93 -9.34 -22.62
C LEU A 29 -5.67 -7.85 -22.84
N VAL A 30 -6.65 -7.16 -23.41
CA VAL A 30 -6.68 -5.69 -23.41
C VAL A 30 -7.02 -5.26 -21.99
N VAL A 31 -6.01 -5.20 -21.14
CA VAL A 31 -6.08 -4.46 -19.86
C VAL A 31 -5.95 -2.99 -20.25
N SER A 32 -6.92 -2.18 -19.86
CA SER A 32 -6.91 -0.74 -20.12
C SER A 32 -5.56 -0.15 -19.73
N GLY A 33 -4.92 0.57 -20.65
CA GLY A 33 -3.52 1.01 -20.55
C GLY A 33 -3.17 1.97 -19.38
N HIS A 34 -4.09 2.20 -18.47
CA HIS A 34 -3.92 3.04 -17.28
C HIS A 34 -3.42 2.27 -16.02
N SER A 35 -3.69 0.97 -15.92
CA SER A 35 -3.32 0.19 -14.71
C SER A 35 -1.85 -0.22 -14.64
N MET A 36 -1.21 -0.49 -15.78
CA MET A 36 0.19 -0.94 -15.82
C MET A 36 1.20 0.20 -15.54
N GLY A 37 0.87 1.43 -15.94
CA GLY A 37 1.70 2.62 -15.66
C GLY A 37 1.73 2.98 -14.16
N GLN A 38 0.60 2.86 -13.46
CA GLN A 38 0.50 3.15 -12.03
C GLN A 38 1.20 2.09 -11.15
N LEU A 39 1.10 0.81 -11.48
CA LEU A 39 1.79 -0.27 -10.76
C LEU A 39 3.32 -0.12 -10.82
N GLY A 40 3.87 0.22 -11.99
CA GLY A 40 5.32 0.46 -12.14
C GLY A 40 5.83 1.67 -11.34
N THR A 41 4.98 2.68 -11.14
CA THR A 41 5.32 3.90 -10.39
C THR A 41 5.18 3.74 -8.88
N MET A 42 4.23 2.93 -8.39
CA MET A 42 4.11 2.60 -6.96
C MET A 42 5.31 1.81 -6.42
N MET A 43 6.03 1.07 -7.27
CA MET A 43 7.25 0.36 -6.89
C MET A 43 8.44 1.28 -6.57
N ASN A 44 8.42 2.52 -7.05
CA ASN A 44 9.44 3.53 -6.73
C ASN A 44 8.80 4.90 -6.48
N PRO A 45 8.32 5.14 -5.24
CA PRO A 45 7.63 6.37 -4.88
C PRO A 45 8.37 7.66 -5.24
N GLY A 46 9.70 7.66 -5.20
CA GLY A 46 10.54 8.81 -5.55
C GLY A 46 10.57 9.15 -7.05
N LEU A 47 10.11 8.25 -7.92
CA LEU A 47 10.10 8.46 -9.37
C LEU A 47 8.74 8.89 -9.92
N VAL A 48 7.68 8.79 -9.13
CA VAL A 48 6.32 9.16 -9.58
C VAL A 48 6.29 10.63 -9.99
N GLY A 49 5.79 10.89 -11.20
CA GLY A 49 5.66 12.23 -11.76
C GLY A 49 7.00 12.93 -12.11
N ARG A 50 8.15 12.22 -12.05
CA ARG A 50 9.47 12.84 -12.32
C ARG A 50 9.58 13.47 -13.71
N ASP A 51 8.87 12.90 -14.68
CA ASP A 51 8.87 13.37 -16.07
C ASP A 51 7.83 14.47 -16.35
N GLN A 52 7.05 14.87 -15.33
CA GLN A 52 6.08 15.94 -15.46
C GLN A 52 6.79 17.29 -15.63
N THR A 53 6.51 17.99 -16.73
CA THR A 53 7.12 19.28 -17.09
C THR A 53 6.19 20.48 -16.87
N GLU A 54 4.87 20.24 -16.80
CA GLU A 54 3.83 21.26 -16.60
C GLU A 54 2.82 20.72 -15.57
N ALA A 55 2.15 21.63 -14.85
CA ALA A 55 1.05 21.25 -13.95
C ALA A 55 -0.14 20.69 -14.77
N ILE A 56 -0.84 19.71 -14.20
CA ILE A 56 -2.11 19.24 -14.79
C ILE A 56 -3.18 20.29 -14.47
N ARG A 57 -3.74 20.88 -15.51
CA ARG A 57 -4.86 21.80 -15.36
C ARG A 57 -6.16 21.00 -15.28
N ILE A 58 -6.78 20.97 -14.11
CA ILE A 58 -8.08 20.30 -13.89
C ILE A 58 -9.23 21.20 -14.34
N ASN A 59 -9.15 22.51 -14.00
CA ASN A 59 -10.01 23.54 -14.52
C ASN A 59 -9.27 24.90 -14.50
N ASP A 60 -9.98 26.02 -14.66
CA ASP A 60 -9.37 27.36 -14.73
C ASP A 60 -8.75 27.85 -13.39
N ALA A 61 -9.02 27.14 -12.28
CA ALA A 61 -8.55 27.52 -10.94
C ALA A 61 -7.87 26.36 -10.18
N ILE A 62 -7.91 25.14 -10.68
CA ILE A 62 -7.39 23.96 -9.98
C ILE A 62 -6.29 23.31 -10.82
N PHE A 63 -5.10 23.20 -10.23
CA PHE A 63 -3.90 22.64 -10.86
C PHE A 63 -3.27 21.57 -9.97
N GLN A 64 -2.72 20.51 -10.57
CA GLN A 64 -2.13 19.38 -9.84
C GLN A 64 -0.72 19.10 -10.32
N ALA A 65 0.19 18.88 -9.38
CA ALA A 65 1.50 18.30 -9.60
C ALA A 65 1.50 16.86 -9.09
N THR A 66 1.90 15.92 -9.97
CA THR A 66 1.89 14.48 -9.69
C THR A 66 3.13 14.06 -8.94
N GLY A 67 2.94 13.30 -7.86
CA GLY A 67 3.98 12.64 -7.08
C GLY A 67 3.51 11.30 -6.56
N PHE A 68 4.25 10.67 -5.67
CA PHE A 68 3.71 9.52 -4.93
C PHE A 68 2.45 9.95 -4.17
N GLY A 69 2.50 11.05 -3.41
CA GLY A 69 1.33 11.86 -3.08
C GLY A 69 1.32 13.10 -3.98
N ASN A 70 0.18 13.48 -4.49
CA ASN A 70 0.01 14.68 -5.31
C ASN A 70 0.03 15.96 -4.47
N THR A 71 0.29 17.09 -5.11
CA THR A 71 0.03 18.42 -4.55
C THR A 71 -0.97 19.12 -5.45
N THR A 72 -2.05 19.62 -4.88
CA THR A 72 -3.05 20.36 -5.67
C THR A 72 -3.12 21.82 -5.20
N MET A 73 -3.15 22.74 -6.14
CA MET A 73 -3.30 24.18 -5.91
C MET A 73 -4.66 24.65 -6.41
N VAL A 74 -5.36 25.38 -5.56
CA VAL A 74 -6.58 26.12 -5.93
C VAL A 74 -6.26 27.62 -5.89
N THR A 75 -6.36 28.27 -7.04
CA THR A 75 -6.07 29.70 -7.18
C THR A 75 -7.30 30.55 -6.88
N THR A 76 -7.10 31.67 -6.22
CA THR A 76 -8.13 32.67 -5.94
C THR A 76 -7.59 34.09 -6.13
N PRO A 77 -8.46 35.11 -6.31
CA PRO A 77 -8.02 36.51 -6.40
C PRO A 77 -7.27 37.04 -5.17
N ALA A 78 -7.32 36.31 -4.03
CA ALA A 78 -6.68 36.72 -2.78
C ALA A 78 -5.45 35.90 -2.40
N GLY A 79 -5.04 34.97 -3.27
CA GLY A 79 -3.92 34.07 -3.08
C GLY A 79 -4.32 32.59 -3.26
N ASN A 80 -3.38 31.69 -3.00
CA ASN A 80 -3.47 30.29 -3.32
C ASN A 80 -3.74 29.42 -2.07
N VAL A 81 -4.48 28.32 -2.28
CA VAL A 81 -4.68 27.25 -1.31
C VAL A 81 -3.97 26.01 -1.84
N ILE A 82 -3.08 25.45 -1.05
CA ILE A 82 -2.37 24.20 -1.35
C ILE A 82 -3.04 23.06 -0.58
N ILE A 83 -3.42 21.99 -1.27
CA ILE A 83 -3.99 20.79 -0.66
C ILE A 83 -2.99 19.65 -0.86
N ASP A 84 -2.47 19.12 0.24
CA ASP A 84 -1.32 18.24 0.37
C ASP A 84 -0.04 18.79 -0.28
N THR A 85 1.10 18.28 0.15
CA THR A 85 2.41 18.81 -0.24
C THR A 85 3.39 17.74 -0.73
N SER A 86 2.89 16.52 -0.92
CA SER A 86 3.67 15.37 -1.39
C SER A 86 4.82 14.95 -0.45
N LEU A 87 5.64 14.02 -0.91
CA LEU A 87 6.92 13.68 -0.29
C LEU A 87 7.88 14.87 -0.38
N ILE A 88 8.74 15.00 0.61
CA ILE A 88 9.79 16.03 0.65
C ILE A 88 10.64 16.08 -0.64
N VAL A 89 10.91 14.92 -1.25
CA VAL A 89 11.70 14.80 -2.49
C VAL A 89 11.01 15.41 -3.72
N ASN A 90 9.70 15.59 -3.68
CA ASN A 90 8.91 16.17 -4.76
C ASN A 90 8.63 17.67 -4.56
N ALA A 91 8.78 18.17 -3.34
CA ALA A 91 8.29 19.50 -2.93
C ALA A 91 8.77 20.64 -3.84
N SER A 92 10.06 20.70 -4.15
CA SER A 92 10.64 21.74 -5.00
C SER A 92 10.12 21.70 -6.43
N ARG A 93 9.99 20.47 -6.98
CA ARG A 93 9.43 20.27 -8.32
C ARG A 93 7.95 20.68 -8.38
N HIS A 94 7.14 20.23 -7.40
CA HIS A 94 5.72 20.57 -7.33
C HIS A 94 5.53 22.09 -7.20
N LYS A 95 6.32 22.73 -6.34
CA LYS A 95 6.27 24.20 -6.19
C LYS A 95 6.57 24.91 -7.51
N ARG A 96 7.64 24.53 -8.21
CA ARG A 96 8.00 25.11 -9.51
C ARG A 96 6.91 24.92 -10.56
N LEU A 97 6.29 23.72 -10.65
CA LEU A 97 5.24 23.43 -11.62
C LEU A 97 3.98 24.24 -11.35
N LEU A 98 3.55 24.30 -10.10
CA LEU A 98 2.31 24.99 -9.72
C LEU A 98 2.47 26.51 -9.72
N GLN A 99 3.60 27.05 -9.27
CA GLN A 99 3.88 28.48 -9.33
C GLN A 99 4.06 29.01 -10.78
N ALA A 100 4.31 28.14 -11.76
CA ALA A 100 4.28 28.52 -13.16
C ALA A 100 2.86 28.86 -13.66
N GLU A 101 1.82 28.32 -13.00
CA GLU A 101 0.41 28.64 -13.30
C GLU A 101 -0.08 29.87 -12.55
N ASP A 102 0.29 30.00 -11.27
CA ASP A 102 0.01 31.16 -10.43
C ASP A 102 1.07 31.31 -9.32
N ASP A 103 1.77 32.44 -9.30
CA ASP A 103 2.82 32.79 -8.34
C ASP A 103 2.32 33.66 -7.17
N GLY A 104 1.00 33.77 -7.01
CA GLY A 104 0.37 34.47 -5.90
C GLY A 104 0.74 33.86 -4.53
N PRO A 105 0.54 34.63 -3.43
CA PRO A 105 0.92 34.18 -2.10
C PRO A 105 0.13 32.94 -1.67
N VAL A 106 0.80 32.01 -0.99
CA VAL A 106 0.17 30.84 -0.39
C VAL A 106 -0.49 31.25 0.93
N LYS A 107 -1.81 31.31 0.95
CA LYS A 107 -2.57 31.72 2.13
C LYS A 107 -2.94 30.55 3.04
N TYR A 108 -3.24 29.39 2.45
CA TYR A 108 -3.58 28.18 3.21
C TYR A 108 -2.85 26.97 2.66
N ILE A 109 -2.44 26.10 3.57
CA ILE A 109 -2.05 24.72 3.29
C ILE A 109 -3.02 23.83 4.05
N ILE A 110 -3.72 22.91 3.35
CA ILE A 110 -4.65 21.96 3.95
C ILE A 110 -4.01 20.58 3.86
N LEU A 111 -3.85 19.90 4.99
CA LEU A 111 -3.25 18.59 5.10
C LEU A 111 -4.37 17.56 5.24
N THR A 112 -4.57 16.72 4.22
CA THR A 112 -5.63 15.71 4.26
C THR A 112 -5.43 14.73 5.40
N HIS A 113 -4.18 14.35 5.68
CA HIS A 113 -3.79 13.52 6.83
C HIS A 113 -2.26 13.54 7.02
N ALA A 114 -1.77 12.99 8.13
CA ALA A 114 -0.38 13.15 8.55
C ALA A 114 0.59 12.06 8.02
N HIS A 115 0.31 11.41 6.89
CA HIS A 115 1.32 10.58 6.23
C HIS A 115 2.38 11.45 5.54
N GLY A 116 3.62 10.95 5.46
CA GLY A 116 4.78 11.71 4.98
C GLY A 116 4.70 12.13 3.52
N ASP A 117 3.91 11.47 2.71
CA ASP A 117 3.66 11.77 1.31
C ASP A 117 2.54 12.80 1.08
N HIS A 118 1.96 13.32 2.15
CA HIS A 118 1.01 14.43 2.13
C HIS A 118 1.56 15.68 2.80
N ILE A 119 2.36 15.50 3.86
CA ILE A 119 2.88 16.61 4.65
C ILE A 119 4.36 16.94 4.37
N GLY A 120 5.07 16.10 3.61
CA GLY A 120 6.54 16.19 3.48
C GLY A 120 7.06 17.51 2.90
N GLY A 121 6.28 18.18 2.05
CA GLY A 121 6.66 19.43 1.39
C GLY A 121 6.19 20.69 2.07
N VAL A 122 5.50 20.65 3.22
CA VAL A 122 4.91 21.85 3.88
C VAL A 122 5.89 23.00 4.01
N ASN A 123 7.12 22.73 4.46
CA ASN A 123 8.13 23.78 4.67
C ASN A 123 8.65 24.42 3.37
N ALA A 124 8.43 23.78 2.21
CA ALA A 124 8.73 24.38 0.92
C ALA A 124 7.63 25.38 0.48
N TRP A 125 6.39 25.17 0.91
CA TRP A 125 5.23 25.98 0.55
C TRP A 125 4.92 27.10 1.54
N ARG A 126 5.27 26.90 2.82
CA ARG A 126 4.94 27.81 3.89
C ARG A 126 5.61 29.17 3.72
N GLU A 127 4.82 30.23 3.79
CA GLU A 127 5.21 31.64 3.85
C GLU A 127 4.92 32.19 5.26
N GLU A 128 5.29 33.44 5.54
CA GLU A 128 5.15 34.06 6.86
C GLU A 128 3.69 34.10 7.34
N ASP A 129 2.75 34.39 6.43
CA ASP A 129 1.31 34.51 6.71
C ASP A 129 0.49 33.29 6.27
N THR A 130 1.14 32.15 6.02
CA THR A 130 0.44 30.91 5.60
C THR A 130 -0.20 30.24 6.81
N GLU A 131 -1.51 30.05 6.77
CA GLU A 131 -2.23 29.21 7.72
C GLU A 131 -2.17 27.73 7.29
N ILE A 132 -1.96 26.83 8.25
CA ILE A 132 -1.91 25.40 8.03
C ILE A 132 -3.10 24.74 8.73
N ILE A 133 -3.98 24.10 7.95
CA ILE A 133 -5.21 23.47 8.44
C ILE A 133 -4.99 21.96 8.53
N ALA A 134 -5.33 21.38 9.68
CA ALA A 134 -5.36 19.94 9.91
C ALA A 134 -6.51 19.56 10.86
N GLN A 135 -6.88 18.30 10.88
CA GLN A 135 -7.85 17.76 11.82
C GLN A 135 -7.23 17.58 13.23
N ASP A 136 -8.02 17.64 14.28
CA ASP A 136 -7.55 17.64 15.70
C ASP A 136 -6.68 16.44 16.08
N GLU A 137 -6.90 15.28 15.46
CA GLU A 137 -6.12 14.05 15.71
C GLU A 137 -4.74 14.06 15.02
N HIS A 138 -4.42 15.07 14.24
CA HIS A 138 -3.15 15.19 13.50
C HIS A 138 -1.93 15.02 14.42
N TYR A 139 -1.92 15.72 15.57
CA TYR A 139 -0.79 15.61 16.51
C TYR A 139 -0.68 14.22 17.14
N GLU A 140 -1.79 13.58 17.46
CA GLU A 140 -1.75 12.22 18.00
C GLU A 140 -1.25 11.25 16.95
N PHE A 141 -1.62 11.42 15.69
CA PHE A 141 -1.12 10.58 14.61
C PHE A 141 0.41 10.76 14.43
N VAL A 142 0.90 12.00 14.38
CA VAL A 142 2.35 12.28 14.32
C VAL A 142 3.09 11.71 15.53
N ASN A 143 2.55 11.91 16.74
CA ASN A 143 3.12 11.36 17.96
C ASN A 143 3.14 9.84 17.99
N TYR A 144 2.10 9.18 17.49
CA TYR A 144 2.04 7.74 17.34
C TYR A 144 3.18 7.23 16.43
N GLN A 145 3.39 7.86 15.28
CA GLN A 145 4.48 7.49 14.38
C GLN A 145 5.86 7.74 15.04
N ASN A 146 6.03 8.86 15.71
CA ASN A 146 7.28 9.20 16.40
C ASN A 146 7.61 8.22 17.55
N ARG A 147 6.60 7.79 18.34
CA ARG A 147 6.77 6.77 19.39
C ARG A 147 7.30 5.44 18.83
N LEU A 148 6.94 5.10 17.61
CA LEU A 148 7.32 3.84 16.94
C LEU A 148 8.33 4.05 15.81
N LYS A 149 9.03 5.20 15.77
CA LYS A 149 9.95 5.59 14.68
C LYS A 149 10.93 4.49 14.30
N GLY A 150 11.54 3.81 15.28
CA GLY A 150 12.50 2.73 15.00
C GLY A 150 11.84 1.53 14.29
N LEU A 151 10.66 1.12 14.72
CA LEU A 151 9.90 0.04 14.10
C LEU A 151 9.45 0.42 12.68
N PHE A 152 8.85 1.61 12.52
CA PHE A 152 8.38 2.07 11.21
C PHE A 152 9.51 2.29 10.24
N SER A 153 10.68 2.78 10.69
CA SER A 153 11.86 2.91 9.83
C SER A 153 12.28 1.58 9.20
N GLN A 154 12.35 0.51 10.03
CA GLN A 154 12.70 -0.83 9.55
C GLN A 154 11.64 -1.40 8.59
N ARG A 155 10.37 -1.28 8.95
CA ARG A 155 9.26 -1.83 8.14
C ARG A 155 9.04 -1.06 6.83
N ASN A 156 9.21 0.26 6.84
CA ASN A 156 9.16 1.07 5.63
C ASN A 156 10.34 0.74 4.70
N ALA A 157 11.54 0.47 5.24
CA ALA A 157 12.68 0.03 4.46
C ALA A 157 12.46 -1.33 3.78
N ALA A 158 11.70 -2.24 4.41
CA ALA A 158 11.29 -3.50 3.82
C ALA A 158 10.22 -3.33 2.74
N GLN A 159 9.15 -2.57 3.05
CA GLN A 159 8.00 -2.39 2.16
C GLN A 159 8.29 -1.47 0.96
N PHE A 160 9.12 -0.43 1.15
CA PHE A 160 9.49 0.57 0.13
C PHE A 160 11.01 0.69 -0.01
N PRO A 161 11.70 -0.36 -0.50
CA PRO A 161 13.17 -0.37 -0.56
C PRO A 161 13.74 0.76 -1.41
N SER A 162 13.01 1.25 -2.39
CA SER A 162 13.43 2.35 -3.27
C SER A 162 13.46 3.72 -2.58
N LEU A 163 12.71 3.94 -1.50
CA LEU A 163 12.77 5.20 -0.74
C LEU A 163 14.11 5.36 0.00
N ASN A 164 14.80 4.26 0.30
CA ASN A 164 16.11 4.30 0.95
C ASN A 164 17.26 4.65 -0.02
N VAL A 165 17.04 4.56 -1.33
CA VAL A 165 18.05 4.78 -2.38
C VAL A 165 18.04 6.23 -2.87
N VAL A 166 17.01 7.02 -2.55
CA VAL A 166 17.03 8.45 -2.83
C VAL A 166 18.07 9.08 -1.94
N GLN A 167 19.28 9.22 -2.48
CA GLN A 167 20.36 9.93 -1.79
C GLN A 167 19.93 11.38 -1.61
N LEU A 168 20.12 11.91 -0.42
CA LEU A 168 19.87 13.34 -0.11
C LEU A 168 20.59 14.29 -1.10
N SER A 169 21.64 13.80 -1.78
CA SER A 169 22.34 14.51 -2.84
C SER A 169 21.59 14.59 -4.18
N GLU A 170 20.56 13.76 -4.40
CA GLU A 170 19.69 13.83 -5.59
C GLU A 170 18.44 14.68 -5.33
N LEU A 171 18.23 15.11 -4.08
CA LEU A 171 17.21 16.08 -3.75
C LEU A 171 17.64 17.41 -4.37
N GLU A 172 16.90 17.88 -5.36
CA GLU A 172 16.88 19.31 -5.69
C GLU A 172 16.28 20.05 -4.48
N ILE A 173 17.09 20.25 -3.44
CA ILE A 173 16.72 21.14 -2.35
C ILE A 173 16.65 22.51 -2.98
N ALA A 174 15.46 23.08 -3.07
CA ALA A 174 15.30 24.41 -3.62
C ALA A 174 16.20 25.38 -2.84
N GLU A 175 17.02 26.18 -3.55
CA GLU A 175 17.73 27.28 -2.94
C GLU A 175 16.72 28.13 -2.18
N GLY A 176 16.90 28.31 -0.87
CA GLY A 176 16.03 29.11 -0.01
C GLY A 176 15.07 28.35 0.89
N VAL A 177 15.00 27.00 0.86
CA VAL A 177 14.23 26.23 1.83
C VAL A 177 15.09 25.90 3.04
N GLU A 178 15.18 26.83 3.98
CA GLU A 178 16.09 26.73 5.14
C GLU A 178 15.66 25.70 6.21
N ASN A 179 14.46 25.09 6.13
CA ASN A 179 13.88 24.29 7.22
C ASN A 179 13.16 23.00 6.79
N PHE A 180 13.69 22.23 5.84
CA PHE A 180 13.07 20.97 5.40
C PHE A 180 12.76 19.96 6.51
N GLY A 181 13.47 20.00 7.62
CA GLY A 181 13.26 19.11 8.77
C GLY A 181 12.56 19.76 9.96
N ALA A 182 12.04 20.99 9.80
CA ALA A 182 11.31 21.66 10.88
C ALA A 182 9.97 20.96 11.15
N GLU A 183 9.58 20.93 12.42
CA GLU A 183 8.29 20.43 12.86
C GLU A 183 7.15 21.16 12.13
N ILE A 184 6.19 20.39 11.63
CA ILE A 184 4.98 20.92 11.01
C ILE A 184 3.99 21.18 12.13
N VAL A 185 3.66 22.46 12.31
CA VAL A 185 2.72 22.92 13.34
C VAL A 185 1.50 23.49 12.63
N PRO A 186 0.37 22.78 12.57
CA PRO A 186 -0.89 23.35 12.12
C PRO A 186 -1.28 24.57 12.95
N THR A 187 -1.76 25.63 12.27
CA THR A 187 -2.19 26.86 12.91
C THR A 187 -3.70 26.88 13.16
N ILE A 188 -4.44 26.08 12.39
CA ILE A 188 -5.89 25.89 12.50
C ILE A 188 -6.14 24.39 12.63
N MET A 189 -6.83 24.01 13.70
CA MET A 189 -7.27 22.64 13.94
C MET A 189 -8.77 22.62 14.18
N PHE A 190 -9.43 21.51 13.83
CA PHE A 190 -10.88 21.39 13.96
C PHE A 190 -11.27 19.92 14.23
N GLU A 191 -12.42 19.72 14.86
CA GLU A 191 -12.95 18.41 15.20
C GLU A 191 -13.74 17.78 14.01
N GLU A 192 -14.84 18.42 13.58
CA GLU A 192 -15.75 17.85 12.57
C GLU A 192 -15.74 18.62 11.25
N GLU A 193 -15.76 19.95 11.29
CA GLU A 193 -15.84 20.82 10.11
C GLU A 193 -15.13 22.15 10.36
N TYR A 194 -14.49 22.66 9.31
CA TYR A 194 -13.95 24.01 9.29
C TYR A 194 -14.24 24.66 7.93
N ASN A 195 -14.88 25.82 7.93
CA ASN A 195 -15.27 26.52 6.72
C ASN A 195 -14.60 27.89 6.67
N PHE A 196 -14.09 28.27 5.51
CA PHE A 196 -13.51 29.59 5.26
C PHE A 196 -13.76 30.04 3.83
N GLU A 197 -13.59 31.32 3.59
CA GLU A 197 -13.64 31.95 2.26
C GLU A 197 -12.32 32.63 1.96
N LEU A 198 -11.81 32.47 0.73
CA LEU A 198 -10.65 33.20 0.23
C LEU A 198 -10.95 33.72 -1.18
N GLY A 199 -10.90 35.04 -1.37
CA GLY A 199 -11.09 35.66 -2.67
C GLY A 199 -12.43 35.34 -3.36
N GLY A 200 -13.50 35.13 -2.58
CA GLY A 200 -14.83 34.77 -3.08
C GLY A 200 -14.98 33.29 -3.46
N VAL A 201 -14.07 32.42 -2.97
CA VAL A 201 -14.15 30.97 -3.07
C VAL A 201 -14.31 30.39 -1.68
N GLU A 202 -15.39 29.66 -1.45
CA GLU A 202 -15.69 28.94 -0.22
C GLU A 202 -14.98 27.59 -0.21
N PHE A 203 -14.42 27.24 0.94
CA PHE A 203 -13.78 25.94 1.22
C PHE A 203 -14.44 25.35 2.46
N ASN A 204 -15.00 24.14 2.32
CA ASN A 204 -15.55 23.37 3.43
C ASN A 204 -14.62 22.18 3.69
N VAL A 205 -13.96 22.19 4.83
CA VAL A 205 -13.02 21.14 5.26
C VAL A 205 -13.76 20.21 6.21
N LEU A 206 -13.82 18.93 5.87
CA LEU A 206 -14.69 17.94 6.50
C LEU A 206 -13.85 16.82 7.10
N HIS A 207 -14.05 16.47 8.36
CA HIS A 207 -13.46 15.26 8.94
C HIS A 207 -14.05 14.02 8.27
N THR A 208 -13.20 13.24 7.64
CA THR A 208 -13.57 12.03 6.89
C THR A 208 -12.58 10.90 7.22
N PRO A 209 -12.66 10.30 8.43
CA PRO A 209 -11.74 9.23 8.81
C PRO A 209 -11.88 8.02 7.88
N GLY A 210 -10.77 7.31 7.66
CA GLY A 210 -10.70 6.16 6.76
C GLY A 210 -9.28 5.66 6.66
N GLU A 211 -8.46 6.21 5.74
CA GLU A 211 -7.03 5.89 5.63
C GLU A 211 -6.30 6.13 6.97
N THR A 212 -6.63 7.22 7.62
CA THR A 212 -6.22 7.53 9.00
C THR A 212 -7.38 8.14 9.78
N TYR A 213 -7.27 8.18 11.10
CA TYR A 213 -8.31 8.79 11.94
C TYR A 213 -8.27 10.33 11.94
N ASP A 214 -7.16 10.95 11.51
CA ASP A 214 -7.02 12.40 11.30
C ASP A 214 -7.35 12.83 9.85
N HIS A 215 -7.89 11.91 9.03
CA HIS A 215 -8.15 12.20 7.62
C HIS A 215 -9.28 13.20 7.44
N LEU A 216 -9.07 14.15 6.51
CA LEU A 216 -10.07 15.12 6.11
C LEU A 216 -10.22 15.16 4.58
N SER A 217 -11.37 15.65 4.13
CA SER A 217 -11.64 15.98 2.73
C SER A 217 -11.97 17.45 2.59
N VAL A 218 -11.71 18.02 1.42
CA VAL A 218 -12.03 19.44 1.13
C VAL A 218 -13.09 19.49 0.05
N TRP A 219 -14.17 20.21 0.30
CA TRP A 219 -15.21 20.51 -0.67
C TRP A 219 -15.14 21.98 -1.09
N VAL A 220 -15.13 22.22 -2.40
CA VAL A 220 -15.16 23.57 -2.98
C VAL A 220 -16.43 23.72 -3.83
N PRO A 221 -17.52 24.23 -3.24
CA PRO A 221 -18.86 24.27 -3.88
C PRO A 221 -18.87 24.96 -5.25
N LYS A 222 -18.12 26.07 -5.38
CA LYS A 222 -18.01 26.84 -6.62
C LYS A 222 -17.61 26.03 -7.83
N TYR A 223 -16.77 25.02 -7.63
CA TYR A 223 -16.27 24.15 -8.70
C TYR A 223 -16.86 22.75 -8.64
N ARG A 224 -17.74 22.46 -7.68
CA ARG A 224 -18.22 21.12 -7.35
C ARG A 224 -17.07 20.11 -7.26
N ALA A 225 -15.97 20.54 -6.65
CA ALA A 225 -14.75 19.78 -6.52
C ALA A 225 -14.56 19.25 -5.11
N ALA A 226 -14.37 17.94 -4.99
CA ALA A 226 -14.06 17.24 -3.74
C ALA A 226 -12.62 16.70 -3.81
N PHE A 227 -11.78 17.12 -2.85
CA PHE A 227 -10.43 16.59 -2.63
C PHE A 227 -10.54 15.58 -1.51
N VAL A 228 -10.23 14.34 -1.79
CA VAL A 228 -10.58 13.21 -0.91
C VAL A 228 -9.38 12.48 -0.31
N GLY A 229 -8.19 13.07 -0.45
CA GLY A 229 -6.98 12.46 0.12
C GLY A 229 -6.81 11.02 -0.33
N ASP A 230 -6.54 10.14 0.64
CA ASP A 230 -6.36 8.69 0.43
C ASP A 230 -7.61 7.87 0.71
N ASN A 231 -8.76 8.51 0.94
CA ASN A 231 -10.03 7.79 1.07
C ASN A 231 -10.57 7.28 -0.27
N PHE A 232 -9.89 7.61 -1.36
CA PHE A 232 -10.16 7.01 -2.67
C PHE A 232 -8.88 6.94 -3.52
N TYR A 233 -8.64 5.80 -4.13
CA TYR A 233 -7.70 5.57 -5.22
C TYR A 233 -8.13 4.33 -6.02
N THR A 234 -7.56 4.12 -7.21
CA THR A 234 -8.01 3.08 -8.16
C THR A 234 -7.51 1.67 -7.79
N SER A 235 -7.76 1.23 -6.56
CA SER A 235 -7.45 -0.10 -6.04
C SER A 235 -8.23 -0.31 -4.75
N PHE A 236 -8.40 -1.56 -4.32
CA PHE A 236 -8.93 -1.84 -2.98
C PHE A 236 -8.07 -1.12 -1.92
N PRO A 237 -8.70 -0.46 -0.92
CA PRO A 237 -7.97 0.34 0.06
C PRO A 237 -7.04 -0.51 0.92
N ASN A 238 -5.92 0.10 1.30
CA ASN A 238 -4.96 -0.53 2.19
C ASN A 238 -5.43 -0.45 3.66
N MET A 239 -6.56 -1.10 3.95
CA MET A 239 -7.20 -1.08 5.26
C MET A 239 -6.32 -1.70 6.36
N TYR A 240 -5.40 -2.58 5.98
CA TYR A 240 -4.35 -3.08 6.85
C TYR A 240 -3.01 -3.07 6.12
N THR A 241 -2.15 -2.11 6.46
CA THR A 241 -0.82 -2.04 5.85
C THR A 241 0.16 -2.97 6.54
N LEU A 242 0.94 -3.73 5.75
CA LEU A 242 1.91 -4.69 6.27
C LEU A 242 3.01 -4.06 7.12
N ARG A 243 3.33 -2.77 6.92
CA ARG A 243 4.28 -2.03 7.77
C ARG A 243 3.78 -1.81 9.20
N GLY A 244 2.47 -1.98 9.42
CA GLY A 244 1.80 -1.75 10.69
C GLY A 244 1.02 -0.43 10.71
N THR A 245 -0.14 -0.46 11.35
CA THR A 245 -1.03 0.69 11.50
C THR A 245 -1.92 0.48 12.72
N LYS A 246 -2.49 1.57 13.27
CA LYS A 246 -3.71 1.48 14.07
C LYS A 246 -4.85 0.95 13.19
N PRO A 247 -5.90 0.34 13.76
CA PRO A 247 -7.05 -0.11 12.98
C PRO A 247 -7.61 0.99 12.09
N ARG A 248 -7.86 0.67 10.82
CA ARG A 248 -8.58 1.49 9.85
C ARG A 248 -9.97 0.89 9.74
N TRP A 249 -10.95 1.52 10.37
CA TRP A 249 -12.28 0.97 10.47
C TRP A 249 -13.00 1.02 9.14
N ALA A 250 -13.47 -0.14 8.66
CA ALA A 250 -14.17 -0.25 7.38
C ALA A 250 -15.41 0.64 7.31
N LEU A 251 -16.14 0.76 8.41
CA LEU A 251 -17.37 1.56 8.47
C LEU A 251 -17.07 3.06 8.45
N ASP A 252 -15.95 3.51 9.02
CA ASP A 252 -15.51 4.92 8.91
C ASP A 252 -15.22 5.30 7.44
N TYR A 253 -14.58 4.39 6.67
CA TYR A 253 -14.42 4.55 5.23
C TYR A 253 -15.76 4.68 4.51
N VAL A 254 -16.69 3.78 4.82
CA VAL A 254 -18.03 3.77 4.21
C VAL A 254 -18.79 5.06 4.50
N ASP A 255 -18.75 5.54 5.75
CA ASP A 255 -19.42 6.77 6.16
C ASP A 255 -18.79 8.00 5.52
N SER A 256 -17.45 8.05 5.47
CA SER A 256 -16.71 9.13 4.80
C SER A 256 -17.02 9.19 3.30
N ILE A 257 -17.07 8.04 2.61
CA ILE A 257 -17.44 8.01 1.19
C ILE A 257 -18.91 8.43 0.99
N ASN A 258 -19.82 8.01 1.87
CA ASN A 258 -21.23 8.46 1.83
C ASN A 258 -21.33 9.97 2.00
N ARG A 259 -20.52 10.57 2.88
CA ARG A 259 -20.47 12.02 3.06
C ARG A 259 -20.04 12.74 1.77
N ILE A 260 -19.02 12.23 1.08
CA ILE A 260 -18.58 12.78 -0.21
C ILE A 260 -19.63 12.58 -1.31
N LEU A 261 -20.25 11.41 -1.40
CA LEU A 261 -21.34 11.13 -2.36
C LEU A 261 -22.51 12.10 -2.21
N ALA A 262 -22.86 12.47 -0.98
CA ALA A 262 -23.94 13.41 -0.68
C ALA A 262 -23.66 14.86 -1.15
N LEU A 263 -22.40 15.22 -1.43
CA LEU A 263 -22.02 16.51 -2.01
C LEU A 263 -22.25 16.59 -3.53
N GLU A 264 -22.50 15.45 -4.19
CA GLU A 264 -22.69 15.32 -5.64
C GLU A 264 -21.56 16.01 -6.43
N PRO A 265 -20.28 15.63 -6.23
CA PRO A 265 -19.16 16.31 -6.89
C PRO A 265 -19.16 16.06 -8.41
N GLU A 266 -18.74 17.06 -9.17
CA GLU A 266 -18.45 16.96 -10.61
C GLU A 266 -16.95 16.75 -10.88
N ILE A 267 -16.11 17.01 -9.86
CA ILE A 267 -14.67 16.79 -9.89
C ILE A 267 -14.28 16.08 -8.59
N LEU A 268 -13.66 14.91 -8.71
CA LEU A 268 -13.08 14.16 -7.59
C LEU A 268 -11.57 14.14 -7.73
N ILE A 269 -10.85 14.63 -6.72
CA ILE A 269 -9.40 14.76 -6.75
C ILE A 269 -8.81 13.94 -5.60
N PRO A 270 -8.30 12.72 -5.90
CA PRO A 270 -7.56 11.93 -4.93
C PRO A 270 -6.12 12.42 -4.79
N SER A 271 -5.48 12.08 -3.67
CA SER A 271 -4.06 12.40 -3.48
C SER A 271 -3.12 11.41 -4.19
N HIS A 272 -3.64 10.30 -4.73
CA HIS A 272 -2.92 9.38 -5.60
C HIS A 272 -3.68 9.15 -6.91
N GLY A 273 -2.96 9.28 -8.03
CA GLY A 273 -3.55 9.11 -9.36
C GLY A 273 -4.23 10.37 -9.91
N ASP A 274 -5.04 10.18 -10.93
CA ASP A 274 -5.65 11.26 -11.70
C ASP A 274 -7.00 11.69 -11.12
N ALA A 275 -7.37 12.96 -11.34
CA ALA A 275 -8.70 13.46 -11.03
C ALA A 275 -9.77 12.78 -11.92
N ILE A 276 -10.94 12.53 -11.34
CA ILE A 276 -12.11 12.01 -12.06
C ILE A 276 -13.07 13.17 -12.33
N ILE A 277 -13.45 13.31 -13.60
CA ILE A 277 -14.33 14.38 -14.04
C ILE A 277 -15.67 13.80 -14.48
N GLY A 278 -16.76 14.35 -13.96
CA GLY A 278 -18.13 14.00 -14.30
C GLY A 278 -18.88 13.30 -13.16
N GLU A 279 -19.97 13.93 -12.73
CA GLU A 279 -20.81 13.51 -11.61
C GLU A 279 -21.21 12.02 -11.68
N GLN A 280 -21.71 11.58 -12.84
CA GLN A 280 -22.16 10.18 -13.00
C GLN A 280 -21.01 9.17 -12.89
N GLN A 281 -19.80 9.52 -13.36
CA GLN A 281 -18.64 8.66 -13.24
C GLN A 281 -18.20 8.58 -11.78
N ILE A 282 -18.08 9.72 -11.12
CA ILE A 282 -17.73 9.81 -9.70
C ILE A 282 -18.71 9.02 -8.84
N GLN A 283 -20.01 9.20 -9.09
CA GLN A 283 -21.07 8.47 -8.37
C GLN A 283 -20.90 6.95 -8.53
N ARG A 284 -20.60 6.45 -9.73
CA ARG A 284 -20.37 5.02 -9.96
C ARG A 284 -19.12 4.52 -9.24
N GLU A 285 -18.00 5.22 -9.40
CA GLU A 285 -16.71 4.80 -8.84
C GLU A 285 -16.72 4.81 -7.30
N LEU A 286 -17.20 5.88 -6.68
CA LEU A 286 -17.31 5.96 -5.23
C LEU A 286 -18.32 4.97 -4.66
N THR A 287 -19.46 4.75 -5.32
CA THR A 287 -20.44 3.75 -4.91
C THR A 287 -19.84 2.35 -4.95
N ARG A 288 -19.18 2.00 -6.06
CA ARG A 288 -18.51 0.70 -6.21
C ARG A 288 -17.41 0.50 -5.18
N TYR A 289 -16.60 1.52 -4.93
CA TYR A 289 -15.53 1.50 -3.93
C TYR A 289 -16.08 1.28 -2.51
N ARG A 290 -17.10 2.04 -2.13
CA ARG A 290 -17.83 1.89 -0.85
C ARG A 290 -18.41 0.48 -0.71
N ASP A 291 -19.11 0.02 -1.74
CA ASP A 291 -19.82 -1.27 -1.71
C ASP A 291 -18.83 -2.44 -1.66
N ALA A 292 -17.65 -2.31 -2.28
CA ALA A 292 -16.57 -3.28 -2.17
C ALA A 292 -16.06 -3.39 -0.72
N ILE A 293 -15.81 -2.26 -0.06
CA ILE A 293 -15.39 -2.22 1.36
C ILE A 293 -16.48 -2.84 2.25
N LEU A 294 -17.73 -2.42 2.08
CA LEU A 294 -18.86 -2.90 2.86
C LEU A 294 -19.08 -4.41 2.67
N TYR A 295 -18.93 -4.90 1.45
CA TYR A 295 -19.04 -6.33 1.15
C TYR A 295 -18.00 -7.14 1.93
N VAL A 296 -16.74 -6.74 1.91
CA VAL A 296 -15.65 -7.43 2.62
C VAL A 296 -15.90 -7.39 4.13
N HIS A 297 -16.30 -6.23 4.66
CA HIS A 297 -16.69 -6.09 6.06
C HIS A 297 -17.82 -7.05 6.46
N ASP A 298 -18.94 -7.01 5.74
CA ASP A 298 -20.13 -7.77 6.09
C ASP A 298 -19.93 -9.29 5.96
N LYS A 299 -19.16 -9.72 4.93
CA LYS A 299 -18.79 -11.13 4.78
C LYS A 299 -17.87 -11.60 5.90
N THR A 300 -16.93 -10.77 6.33
CA THR A 300 -16.06 -11.07 7.47
C THR A 300 -16.88 -11.20 8.75
N VAL A 301 -17.72 -10.23 9.07
CA VAL A 301 -18.58 -10.25 10.26
C VAL A 301 -19.55 -11.44 10.25
N LEU A 302 -20.14 -11.74 9.09
CA LEU A 302 -21.00 -12.91 8.95
C LEU A 302 -20.26 -14.21 9.26
N GLY A 303 -19.05 -14.38 8.70
CA GLY A 303 -18.22 -15.57 8.96
C GLY A 303 -17.77 -15.68 10.41
N MET A 304 -17.41 -14.55 11.05
CA MET A 304 -17.11 -14.50 12.49
C MET A 304 -18.27 -14.99 13.33
N ASN A 305 -19.49 -14.53 13.04
CA ASN A 305 -20.72 -14.98 13.74
C ASN A 305 -21.04 -16.46 13.50
N GLN A 306 -20.51 -17.06 12.43
CA GLN A 306 -20.60 -18.49 12.16
C GLN A 306 -19.47 -19.30 12.82
N GLY A 307 -18.57 -18.65 13.55
CA GLY A 307 -17.44 -19.29 14.24
C GLY A 307 -16.27 -19.69 13.34
N LYS A 308 -16.17 -19.11 12.14
CA LYS A 308 -15.02 -19.33 11.25
C LYS A 308 -13.81 -18.59 11.77
N ASP A 309 -12.64 -19.24 11.67
CA ASP A 309 -11.36 -18.61 11.98
C ASP A 309 -10.90 -17.63 10.88
N VAL A 310 -9.94 -16.79 11.22
CA VAL A 310 -9.45 -15.71 10.34
C VAL A 310 -8.84 -16.24 9.06
N HIS A 311 -8.09 -17.35 9.09
CA HIS A 311 -7.43 -17.89 7.90
C HIS A 311 -8.45 -18.50 6.92
N THR A 312 -9.48 -19.17 7.44
CA THR A 312 -10.61 -19.64 6.64
C THR A 312 -11.28 -18.47 5.92
N LEU A 313 -11.53 -17.35 6.62
CA LEU A 313 -12.16 -16.18 6.03
C LEU A 313 -11.26 -15.47 5.00
N MET A 314 -9.96 -15.37 5.27
CA MET A 314 -8.97 -14.84 4.32
C MET A 314 -8.93 -15.64 3.00
N ALA A 315 -9.14 -16.95 3.06
CA ALA A 315 -9.15 -17.81 1.87
C ALA A 315 -10.49 -17.81 1.12
N GLU A 316 -11.62 -17.63 1.82
CA GLU A 316 -12.96 -17.75 1.23
C GLU A 316 -13.52 -16.43 0.68
N ILE A 317 -13.10 -15.28 1.23
CA ILE A 317 -13.69 -14.00 0.86
C ILE A 317 -12.95 -13.39 -0.32
N SER A 318 -13.68 -13.18 -1.40
CA SER A 318 -13.25 -12.45 -2.59
C SER A 318 -14.38 -11.54 -3.07
N LEU A 319 -14.06 -10.47 -3.79
CA LEU A 319 -15.08 -9.59 -4.37
C LEU A 319 -15.80 -10.29 -5.53
N PRO A 320 -17.11 -10.10 -5.67
CA PRO A 320 -17.79 -10.43 -6.90
C PRO A 320 -17.32 -9.51 -8.04
N SER A 321 -17.44 -9.96 -9.28
CA SER A 321 -16.87 -9.29 -10.44
C SER A 321 -17.38 -7.84 -10.68
N ASP A 322 -18.58 -7.53 -10.24
CA ASP A 322 -19.18 -6.18 -10.33
C ASP A 322 -18.63 -5.22 -9.28
N LEU A 323 -18.05 -5.73 -8.18
CA LEU A 323 -17.37 -4.98 -7.14
C LEU A 323 -15.84 -5.06 -7.22
N ASP A 324 -15.28 -5.78 -8.18
CA ASP A 324 -13.82 -5.92 -8.32
C ASP A 324 -13.19 -4.58 -8.75
N ILE A 325 -12.47 -3.96 -7.81
CA ILE A 325 -11.74 -2.68 -7.99
C ILE A 325 -10.23 -2.87 -8.05
N GLY A 326 -9.76 -4.13 -8.15
CA GLY A 326 -8.35 -4.51 -8.17
C GLY A 326 -7.68 -4.49 -6.79
N GLU A 327 -6.57 -5.19 -6.66
CA GLU A 327 -5.80 -5.36 -5.43
C GLU A 327 -4.34 -4.89 -5.58
N GLY A 328 -4.08 -3.92 -6.43
CA GLY A 328 -2.71 -3.45 -6.70
C GLY A 328 -2.01 -2.76 -5.51
N TYR A 329 -2.77 -2.34 -4.49
CA TYR A 329 -2.24 -1.70 -3.28
C TYR A 329 -2.73 -2.35 -1.98
N GLY A 330 -4.03 -2.30 -1.64
CA GLY A 330 -4.61 -3.11 -0.58
C GLY A 330 -4.91 -4.52 -1.06
N ARG A 331 -5.05 -5.48 -0.13
CA ARG A 331 -5.53 -6.83 -0.41
C ARG A 331 -6.76 -7.15 0.40
N ILE A 332 -7.70 -7.86 -0.23
CA ILE A 332 -8.94 -8.31 0.42
C ILE A 332 -8.61 -9.23 1.59
N SER A 333 -7.74 -10.22 1.40
CA SER A 333 -7.36 -11.16 2.46
C SER A 333 -6.75 -10.47 3.69
N TRP A 334 -5.89 -9.47 3.49
CA TRP A 334 -5.32 -8.69 4.61
C TRP A 334 -6.39 -7.81 5.28
N SER A 335 -7.32 -7.27 4.49
CA SER A 335 -8.43 -6.47 5.00
C SER A 335 -9.41 -7.30 5.81
N VAL A 336 -9.69 -8.53 5.38
CA VAL A 336 -10.45 -9.52 6.17
C VAL A 336 -9.80 -9.74 7.54
N ARG A 337 -8.47 -9.97 7.56
CA ARG A 337 -7.73 -10.11 8.82
C ARG A 337 -7.77 -8.83 9.64
N GLY A 338 -7.56 -7.67 9.01
CA GLY A 338 -7.63 -6.38 9.69
C GLY A 338 -8.98 -6.12 10.34
N ILE A 339 -10.08 -6.40 9.64
CA ILE A 339 -11.45 -6.29 10.16
C ILE A 339 -11.66 -7.28 11.31
N TYR A 340 -11.27 -8.54 11.13
CA TYR A 340 -11.41 -9.58 12.14
C TYR A 340 -10.70 -9.19 13.44
N GLU A 341 -9.42 -8.84 13.37
CA GLU A 341 -8.59 -8.47 14.53
C GLU A 341 -9.02 -7.13 15.14
N SER A 342 -9.57 -6.21 14.36
CA SER A 342 -10.14 -4.95 14.88
C SER A 342 -11.32 -5.19 15.83
N TYR A 343 -12.15 -6.20 15.56
CA TYR A 343 -13.27 -6.59 16.44
C TYR A 343 -12.84 -7.48 17.60
N MET A 344 -11.94 -8.45 17.34
CA MET A 344 -11.60 -9.50 18.30
C MET A 344 -10.31 -9.24 19.08
N GLY A 345 -9.44 -8.34 18.60
CA GLY A 345 -8.09 -8.22 19.10
C GLY A 345 -7.22 -9.42 18.67
N TRP A 346 -6.11 -9.63 19.36
CA TRP A 346 -5.11 -10.65 19.00
C TRP A 346 -5.48 -12.08 19.40
N PHE A 347 -6.41 -12.27 20.35
CA PHE A 347 -6.72 -13.59 20.90
C PHE A 347 -7.70 -14.35 20.00
N ASP A 348 -7.25 -15.48 19.49
CA ASP A 348 -7.97 -16.34 18.52
C ASP A 348 -9.02 -17.29 19.15
N GLY A 349 -9.19 -17.24 20.49
CA GLY A 349 -10.09 -18.13 21.21
C GLY A 349 -9.48 -19.50 21.57
N ASN A 350 -8.25 -19.79 21.13
CA ASN A 350 -7.53 -21.01 21.50
C ASN A 350 -6.78 -20.79 22.83
N PRO A 351 -7.09 -21.55 23.92
CA PRO A 351 -6.39 -21.37 25.19
C PRO A 351 -4.87 -21.51 25.10
N THR A 352 -4.33 -22.26 24.15
CA THR A 352 -2.89 -22.38 23.95
C THR A 352 -2.25 -21.06 23.54
N SER A 353 -2.94 -20.24 22.73
CA SER A 353 -2.45 -18.98 22.21
C SER A 353 -2.38 -17.87 23.26
N MET A 354 -2.97 -18.05 24.45
CA MET A 354 -2.88 -17.05 25.53
C MET A 354 -1.54 -17.04 26.29
N PHE A 355 -0.71 -18.07 26.09
CA PHE A 355 0.60 -18.14 26.73
C PHE A 355 1.69 -17.49 25.91
N SER A 356 2.79 -17.10 26.56
CA SER A 356 3.91 -16.38 25.94
C SER A 356 4.84 -17.26 25.10
N THR A 357 4.71 -18.58 25.20
CA THR A 357 5.52 -19.51 24.41
C THR A 357 4.98 -19.58 22.97
N PRO A 358 5.72 -19.13 21.96
CA PRO A 358 5.26 -19.16 20.60
C PRO A 358 5.30 -20.59 20.02
N VAL A 359 4.52 -20.85 18.98
CA VAL A 359 4.40 -22.18 18.37
C VAL A 359 5.73 -22.68 17.76
N ASP A 360 6.55 -21.78 17.28
CA ASP A 360 7.85 -22.07 16.64
C ASP A 360 8.92 -22.59 17.61
N GLU A 361 8.75 -22.41 18.90
CA GLU A 361 9.57 -23.08 19.93
C GLU A 361 9.47 -24.62 19.86
N ALA A 362 8.40 -25.16 19.29
CA ALA A 362 8.24 -26.60 19.10
C ALA A 362 8.88 -27.10 17.80
N TYR A 363 9.21 -26.21 16.86
CA TYR A 363 9.67 -26.60 15.52
C TYR A 363 10.97 -27.41 15.52
N PRO A 364 12.04 -27.08 16.29
CA PRO A 364 13.25 -27.90 16.31
C PRO A 364 13.00 -29.36 16.69
N GLN A 365 12.10 -29.61 17.65
CA GLN A 365 11.72 -30.93 18.09
C GLN A 365 10.93 -31.71 17.00
N LEU A 366 10.03 -31.00 16.28
CA LEU A 366 9.30 -31.57 15.15
C LEU A 366 10.23 -31.91 13.99
N VAL A 367 11.24 -31.05 13.75
CA VAL A 367 12.29 -31.35 12.73
C VAL A 367 13.09 -32.61 13.09
N GLU A 368 13.47 -32.79 14.34
CA GLU A 368 14.15 -34.01 14.79
C GLU A 368 13.28 -35.25 14.56
N LEU A 369 12.00 -35.20 14.92
CA LEU A 369 11.03 -36.28 14.69
C LEU A 369 10.79 -36.57 13.21
N ALA A 370 10.90 -35.59 12.35
CA ALA A 370 10.75 -35.71 10.90
C ALA A 370 12.01 -36.32 10.21
N GLY A 371 13.09 -36.53 10.93
CA GLY A 371 14.34 -37.06 10.40
C GLY A 371 15.42 -36.01 10.10
N GLY A 372 15.25 -34.79 10.63
CA GLY A 372 16.21 -33.70 10.52
C GLY A 372 15.82 -32.59 9.53
N ALA A 373 16.56 -31.52 9.55
CA ALA A 373 16.30 -30.32 8.71
C ALA A 373 16.35 -30.65 7.21
N GLU A 374 17.21 -31.55 6.81
CA GLU A 374 17.33 -32.03 5.41
C GLU A 374 16.03 -32.65 4.90
N ALA A 375 15.36 -33.49 5.71
CA ALA A 375 14.10 -34.13 5.33
C ALA A 375 12.96 -33.10 5.17
N VAL A 376 12.92 -32.10 6.04
CA VAL A 376 11.92 -30.98 5.98
C VAL A 376 12.22 -30.08 4.80
N ALA A 377 13.49 -29.78 4.49
CA ALA A 377 13.88 -29.01 3.31
C ALA A 377 13.51 -29.73 1.99
N MET A 378 13.63 -31.07 1.93
CA MET A 378 13.13 -31.85 0.78
C MET A 378 11.61 -31.76 0.62
N LEU A 379 10.87 -31.67 1.72
CA LEU A 379 9.42 -31.41 1.65
C LEU A 379 9.13 -30.03 1.03
N ALA A 380 9.86 -28.98 1.44
CA ALA A 380 9.73 -27.66 0.85
C ALA A 380 10.02 -27.68 -0.66
N GLU A 381 11.05 -28.39 -1.12
CA GLU A 381 11.34 -28.54 -2.55
C GLU A 381 10.17 -29.24 -3.30
N ALA A 382 9.61 -30.31 -2.74
CA ALA A 382 8.46 -30.98 -3.34
C ALA A 382 7.22 -30.08 -3.42
N GLN A 383 7.01 -29.21 -2.44
CA GLN A 383 5.95 -28.20 -2.45
C GLN A 383 6.19 -27.11 -3.52
N ILE A 384 7.43 -26.70 -3.75
CA ILE A 384 7.79 -25.82 -4.87
C ILE A 384 7.48 -26.48 -6.21
N GLU A 385 7.83 -27.76 -6.37
CA GLU A 385 7.54 -28.53 -7.59
C GLU A 385 6.03 -28.65 -7.86
N SER A 386 5.20 -28.72 -6.80
CA SER A 386 3.73 -28.73 -6.92
C SER A 386 3.09 -27.33 -7.08
N GLY A 387 3.87 -26.27 -6.92
CA GLY A 387 3.38 -24.89 -6.98
C GLY A 387 2.82 -24.35 -5.66
N ASP A 388 3.00 -25.08 -4.55
CA ASP A 388 2.51 -24.70 -3.22
C ASP A 388 3.53 -23.79 -2.50
N PHE A 389 3.84 -22.64 -3.07
CA PHE A 389 4.95 -21.78 -2.65
C PHE A 389 4.78 -21.21 -1.22
N GLU A 390 3.57 -20.87 -0.80
CA GLU A 390 3.32 -20.41 0.57
C GLU A 390 3.61 -21.51 1.60
N LEU A 391 3.17 -22.73 1.30
CA LEU A 391 3.44 -23.88 2.16
C LEU A 391 4.94 -24.24 2.16
N ALA A 392 5.62 -24.07 1.03
CA ALA A 392 7.06 -24.26 0.93
C ALA A 392 7.85 -23.27 1.80
N LEU A 393 7.40 -22.01 1.92
CA LEU A 393 7.99 -21.04 2.85
C LEU A 393 7.89 -21.52 4.29
N HIS A 394 6.71 -21.98 4.72
CA HIS A 394 6.53 -22.53 6.08
C HIS A 394 7.44 -23.74 6.33
N SER A 395 7.53 -24.66 5.39
CA SER A 395 8.39 -25.85 5.53
C SER A 395 9.87 -25.47 5.58
N ALA A 396 10.31 -24.52 4.77
CA ALA A 396 11.68 -24.01 4.81
C ALA A 396 11.99 -23.30 6.15
N ASP A 397 11.07 -22.45 6.65
CA ASP A 397 11.24 -21.77 7.93
C ASP A 397 11.28 -22.78 9.10
N ILE A 398 10.48 -23.85 9.06
CA ILE A 398 10.54 -24.95 10.04
C ILE A 398 11.91 -25.64 9.99
N ALA A 399 12.44 -25.97 8.81
CA ALA A 399 13.78 -26.57 8.69
C ALA A 399 14.87 -25.65 9.26
N LEU A 400 14.79 -24.35 8.94
CA LEU A 400 15.74 -23.32 9.39
C LEU A 400 15.67 -23.05 10.91
N SER A 401 14.55 -23.33 11.57
CA SER A 401 14.44 -23.21 13.02
C SER A 401 15.37 -24.18 13.76
N ALA A 402 15.64 -25.34 13.20
CA ALA A 402 16.56 -26.33 13.76
C ALA A 402 17.98 -26.19 13.20
N GLU A 403 18.13 -25.83 11.94
CA GLU A 403 19.43 -25.66 11.25
C GLU A 403 19.45 -24.36 10.43
N PRO A 404 19.76 -23.22 11.08
CA PRO A 404 19.69 -21.89 10.44
C PRO A 404 20.60 -21.73 9.22
N GLN A 405 21.62 -22.57 9.06
CA GLN A 405 22.57 -22.56 7.94
C GLN A 405 22.33 -23.69 6.93
N SER A 406 21.18 -24.36 6.98
CA SER A 406 20.83 -25.39 6.00
C SER A 406 20.75 -24.78 4.59
N VAL A 407 21.76 -25.05 3.77
CA VAL A 407 21.86 -24.54 2.40
C VAL A 407 20.63 -24.94 1.58
N ARG A 408 20.17 -26.18 1.72
CA ARG A 408 18.98 -26.67 1.02
C ARG A 408 17.71 -25.91 1.42
N ALA A 409 17.49 -25.70 2.71
CA ALA A 409 16.34 -24.98 3.21
C ALA A 409 16.36 -23.50 2.77
N LEU A 410 17.54 -22.84 2.80
CA LEU A 410 17.73 -21.47 2.31
C LEU A 410 17.47 -21.37 0.81
N GLN A 411 17.92 -22.35 0.01
CA GLN A 411 17.64 -22.41 -1.42
C GLN A 411 16.14 -22.59 -1.70
N ALA A 412 15.47 -23.48 -0.97
CA ALA A 412 14.02 -23.67 -1.10
C ALA A 412 13.24 -22.40 -0.73
N ARG A 413 13.61 -21.76 0.40
CA ARG A 413 13.01 -20.48 0.82
C ARG A 413 13.17 -19.38 -0.23
N LEU A 414 14.39 -19.23 -0.77
CA LEU A 414 14.68 -18.27 -1.82
C LEU A 414 13.89 -18.54 -3.10
N ALA A 415 13.78 -19.80 -3.51
CA ALA A 415 13.02 -20.20 -4.69
C ALA A 415 11.52 -19.91 -4.53
N ALA A 416 10.93 -20.19 -3.35
CA ALA A 416 9.54 -19.91 -3.05
C ALA A 416 9.25 -18.40 -3.05
N PHE A 417 10.10 -17.57 -2.41
CA PHE A 417 9.95 -16.10 -2.47
C PHE A 417 10.06 -15.55 -3.88
N ASN A 418 10.99 -16.05 -4.70
CA ASN A 418 11.11 -15.61 -6.09
C ASN A 418 9.87 -15.98 -6.92
N ALA A 419 9.28 -17.15 -6.71
CA ALA A 419 8.08 -17.58 -7.40
C ALA A 419 6.86 -16.70 -7.03
N LEU A 420 6.68 -16.43 -5.74
CA LEU A 420 5.62 -15.53 -5.26
C LEU A 420 5.83 -14.10 -5.76
N LEU A 421 7.06 -13.60 -5.73
CA LEU A 421 7.41 -12.28 -6.24
C LEU A 421 7.09 -12.13 -7.74
N ALA A 422 7.39 -13.17 -8.52
CA ALA A 422 7.09 -13.16 -9.96
C ALA A 422 5.59 -13.21 -10.28
N ALA A 423 4.77 -13.70 -9.35
CA ALA A 423 3.33 -13.83 -9.50
C ALA A 423 2.56 -12.61 -8.93
N SER A 424 3.19 -11.78 -8.09
CA SER A 424 2.53 -10.67 -7.42
C SER A 424 2.42 -9.44 -8.30
N ASP A 425 1.24 -8.81 -8.27
CA ASP A 425 0.92 -7.51 -8.87
C ASP A 425 0.60 -6.43 -7.81
N ASN A 426 0.70 -6.78 -6.52
CA ASN A 426 0.45 -5.88 -5.40
C ASN A 426 1.75 -5.21 -4.94
N SER A 427 1.79 -3.88 -4.93
CA SER A 427 3.02 -3.11 -4.62
C SER A 427 3.55 -3.33 -3.20
N ASN A 428 2.68 -3.46 -2.20
CA ASN A 428 3.07 -3.74 -0.82
C ASN A 428 3.63 -5.15 -0.65
N GLU A 429 3.00 -6.14 -1.28
CA GLU A 429 3.46 -7.52 -1.29
C GLU A 429 4.82 -7.66 -1.99
N ILE A 430 4.99 -7.05 -3.17
CA ILE A 430 6.26 -7.01 -3.90
C ILE A 430 7.39 -6.46 -3.03
N GLY A 431 7.14 -5.40 -2.26
CA GLY A 431 8.11 -4.86 -1.32
C GLY A 431 8.59 -5.89 -0.30
N TRP A 432 7.66 -6.55 0.38
CA TRP A 432 7.97 -7.57 1.39
C TRP A 432 8.53 -8.86 0.81
N LEU A 433 8.05 -9.33 -0.33
CA LEU A 433 8.63 -10.49 -1.02
C LEU A 433 10.07 -10.20 -1.46
N SER A 434 10.32 -9.00 -1.99
CA SER A 434 11.68 -8.55 -2.33
C SER A 434 12.59 -8.47 -1.10
N PHE A 435 12.06 -8.09 0.05
CA PHE A 435 12.79 -8.14 1.33
C PHE A 435 13.12 -9.60 1.68
N GLY A 436 12.15 -10.53 1.60
CA GLY A 436 12.36 -11.95 1.85
C GLY A 436 13.41 -12.58 0.92
N VAL A 437 13.42 -12.21 -0.36
CA VAL A 437 14.45 -12.61 -1.34
C VAL A 437 15.83 -12.14 -0.89
N ARG A 438 16.00 -10.85 -0.56
CA ARG A 438 17.29 -10.30 -0.12
C ARG A 438 17.82 -10.98 1.15
N GLU A 439 16.97 -11.15 2.16
CA GLU A 439 17.35 -11.81 3.42
C GLU A 439 17.74 -13.27 3.19
N SER A 440 16.96 -14.01 2.37
CA SER A 440 17.26 -15.42 2.06
C SER A 440 18.54 -15.56 1.26
N GLN A 441 18.79 -14.67 0.30
CA GLN A 441 20.04 -14.66 -0.47
C GLN A 441 21.24 -14.35 0.42
N ALA A 442 21.16 -13.35 1.27
CA ALA A 442 22.24 -12.99 2.19
C ALA A 442 22.56 -14.13 3.17
N ALA A 443 21.54 -14.81 3.69
CA ALA A 443 21.74 -15.98 4.56
C ALA A 443 22.38 -17.16 3.80
N LEU A 444 21.96 -17.41 2.57
CA LEU A 444 22.52 -18.44 1.70
C LEU A 444 23.99 -18.16 1.38
N ASP A 445 24.31 -16.91 1.01
CA ASP A 445 25.68 -16.50 0.73
C ASP A 445 26.57 -16.69 1.96
N ALA A 446 26.07 -16.34 3.16
CA ALA A 446 26.80 -16.55 4.41
C ALA A 446 27.00 -18.04 4.74
N ALA A 447 26.02 -18.90 4.45
CA ALA A 447 26.12 -20.36 4.67
C ALA A 447 27.08 -21.06 3.69
N LEU A 448 27.35 -20.45 2.54
CA LEU A 448 28.28 -20.98 1.53
C LEU A 448 29.74 -20.54 1.74
N VAL A 449 29.98 -19.59 2.63
CA VAL A 449 31.35 -19.18 3.00
C VAL A 449 31.94 -20.22 3.97
N PRO A 450 33.06 -20.86 3.64
CA PRO A 450 33.68 -21.91 4.46
C PRO A 450 34.27 -21.40 5.79
#